data_6b50a10258f2b6900dacea13143e3f7e
#
_entry.id   6b50a10258f2b6900dacea13143e3f7e
#
_cell.length_a   1.000
_cell.length_b   1.000
_cell.length_c   1.000
_cell.angle_alpha   90.00
_cell.angle_beta   90.00
_cell.angle_gamma   90.00
#
_symmetry.space_group_name_H-M   'P 1'
#
loop_
_entity.id
_entity.type
_entity.pdbx_description
1 polymer ?
#
loop_
_entity_poly.entity_id
_entity_poly.type
_entity_poly.pdbx_seq_one_letter_code
_entity_poly.pdbx_strand_id
1 'polypeptide(L)'
;MSKKRFSGLRLILMVPVVMLLAGGLIIGGRALQEPGEVRTLKKQEVAQTDEGHQEYYFGLLNENEQRGYREILEGIRSFEDKFYLSLSGDNEIDRVYHAVLKDHPELFWVHNREKVYKTTYSGRDYCQFSPGYTYTEAQRQEITQAMENAYQEVLSQIPDGADDYTKVMTVYTYVIDNTEYVISDDDQSIAGAFWKKQAVCAGYAGAVQYLLERLDIPSRF
;
A
#
# COMPACT_ATOMS: atom_id res chain seq x y z
N MET A 1 -25.33 -67.52 -33.32
CA MET A 1 -24.45 -68.14 -32.29
C MET A 1 -23.79 -67.04 -31.53
N SER A 2 -24.26 -66.82 -30.35
CA SER A 2 -23.58 -66.80 -29.03
C SER A 2 -22.59 -65.71 -28.83
N LYS A 3 -22.97 -64.58 -28.18
CA LYS A 3 -22.89 -64.18 -26.75
C LYS A 3 -21.47 -63.92 -26.27
N LYS A 4 -21.20 -62.67 -25.80
CA LYS A 4 -21.11 -62.47 -24.36
C LYS A 4 -21.14 -60.98 -24.03
N ARG A 5 -22.10 -60.58 -23.20
CA ARG A 5 -22.11 -59.37 -22.37
C ARG A 5 -21.01 -59.48 -21.33
N PHE A 6 -20.27 -58.38 -21.10
CA PHE A 6 -19.58 -58.23 -19.84
C PHE A 6 -19.91 -56.85 -19.27
N SER A 7 -20.40 -56.94 -18.08
CA SER A 7 -20.80 -55.94 -17.13
C SER A 7 -19.69 -54.99 -16.77
N GLY A 8 -19.90 -53.71 -16.99
CA GLY A 8 -19.07 -52.63 -16.48
C GLY A 8 -19.83 -51.76 -15.48
N LEU A 9 -20.27 -52.35 -14.40
CA LEU A 9 -21.01 -51.61 -13.36
C LEU A 9 -20.40 -51.90 -11.99
N ARG A 10 -19.18 -51.43 -11.73
CA ARG A 10 -18.59 -51.46 -10.37
C ARG A 10 -17.48 -50.46 -10.09
N LEU A 11 -17.33 -49.37 -10.85
CA LEU A 11 -16.23 -48.41 -10.57
C LEU A 11 -16.69 -46.95 -10.43
N ILE A 12 -17.96 -46.68 -10.11
CA ILE A 12 -18.44 -45.28 -9.99
C ILE A 12 -18.91 -44.94 -8.56
N LEU A 13 -18.69 -45.77 -7.56
CA LEU A 13 -19.21 -45.54 -6.21
C LEU A 13 -18.14 -45.24 -5.13
N MET A 14 -16.87 -45.11 -5.50
CA MET A 14 -15.81 -44.80 -4.52
C MET A 14 -15.22 -43.36 -4.57
N VAL A 15 -15.56 -42.58 -5.58
CA VAL A 15 -14.98 -41.24 -5.74
C VAL A 15 -15.65 -40.14 -4.90
N PRO A 16 -16.95 -40.15 -4.59
CA PRO A 16 -17.55 -39.05 -3.83
C PRO A 16 -17.33 -39.11 -2.33
N VAL A 17 -16.95 -40.27 -1.75
CA VAL A 17 -16.76 -40.38 -0.28
C VAL A 17 -15.40 -39.81 0.17
N VAL A 18 -14.37 -39.86 -0.66
CA VAL A 18 -13.06 -39.33 -0.34
C VAL A 18 -13.04 -37.81 -0.45
N MET A 19 -13.83 -37.20 -1.34
CA MET A 19 -13.93 -35.74 -1.47
C MET A 19 -14.72 -35.08 -0.34
N LEU A 20 -15.68 -35.77 0.27
CA LEU A 20 -16.42 -35.23 1.42
C LEU A 20 -15.62 -35.25 2.72
N LEU A 21 -14.63 -36.14 2.86
CA LEU A 21 -13.74 -36.16 4.03
C LEU A 21 -12.62 -35.12 3.90
N ALA A 22 -12.18 -34.79 2.69
CA ALA A 22 -11.20 -33.73 2.46
C ALA A 22 -11.81 -32.32 2.59
N GLY A 23 -13.08 -32.14 2.19
CA GLY A 23 -13.79 -30.85 2.32
C GLY A 23 -14.18 -30.51 3.76
N GLY A 24 -14.47 -31.51 4.59
CA GLY A 24 -14.83 -31.30 6.00
C GLY A 24 -13.67 -30.92 6.89
N LEU A 25 -12.44 -31.32 6.56
CA LEU A 25 -11.22 -30.98 7.29
C LEU A 25 -10.72 -29.56 7.01
N ILE A 26 -11.06 -28.97 5.85
CA ILE A 26 -10.66 -27.61 5.50
C ILE A 26 -11.58 -26.57 6.16
N ILE A 27 -12.85 -26.91 6.44
CA ILE A 27 -13.80 -25.98 7.07
C ILE A 27 -13.60 -25.96 8.60
N GLY A 28 -13.15 -27.07 9.22
CA GLY A 28 -12.85 -27.13 10.64
C GLY A 28 -11.55 -26.44 11.06
N GLY A 29 -10.58 -26.31 10.15
CA GLY A 29 -9.28 -25.70 10.43
C GLY A 29 -9.29 -24.16 10.42
N ARG A 30 -10.27 -23.51 9.80
CA ARG A 30 -10.39 -22.05 9.76
C ARG A 30 -11.05 -21.43 10.98
N ALA A 31 -11.75 -22.20 11.80
CA ALA A 31 -12.47 -21.69 12.98
C ALA A 31 -11.63 -21.64 14.25
N LEU A 32 -10.39 -22.14 14.24
CA LEU A 32 -9.49 -22.21 15.42
C LEU A 32 -8.15 -21.49 15.23
N GLN A 33 -7.96 -20.77 14.14
CA GLN A 33 -6.76 -19.94 13.99
C GLN A 33 -6.88 -18.70 14.87
N GLU A 34 -5.98 -18.56 15.82
CA GLU A 34 -5.83 -17.34 16.62
C GLU A 34 -5.62 -16.14 15.69
N PRO A 35 -6.24 -14.95 15.97
CA PRO A 35 -6.06 -13.76 15.17
C PRO A 35 -4.60 -13.34 14.96
N GLY A 36 -3.68 -13.77 15.82
CA GLY A 36 -2.24 -13.51 15.72
C GLY A 36 -1.43 -14.56 14.94
N GLU A 37 -1.99 -15.76 14.67
CA GLU A 37 -1.31 -16.79 13.87
C GLU A 37 -1.54 -16.62 12.37
N VAL A 38 -2.53 -15.83 11.96
CA VAL A 38 -2.79 -15.56 10.54
C VAL A 38 -1.69 -14.70 9.93
N ARG A 39 -0.92 -14.03 10.77
CA ARG A 39 0.34 -13.38 10.41
C ARG A 39 1.45 -13.72 11.41
N THR A 40 1.79 -14.98 11.60
CA THR A 40 3.22 -15.25 11.53
C THR A 40 3.58 -14.74 10.14
N LEU A 41 4.01 -13.47 10.08
CA LEU A 41 4.83 -13.03 9.00
C LEU A 41 5.74 -14.22 8.71
N LYS A 42 5.48 -14.99 7.64
CA LYS A 42 6.56 -15.66 6.98
C LYS A 42 7.62 -14.59 7.04
N LYS A 43 8.76 -14.88 7.64
CA LYS A 43 10.00 -14.21 7.32
C LYS A 43 10.20 -14.40 5.81
N GLN A 44 9.34 -13.81 5.02
CA GLN A 44 9.77 -13.18 3.82
C GLN A 44 10.73 -12.17 4.40
N GLU A 45 12.01 -12.45 4.29
CA GLU A 45 12.96 -11.44 3.97
C GLU A 45 12.18 -10.56 2.99
N VAL A 46 11.56 -9.50 3.50
CA VAL A 46 11.22 -8.35 2.70
C VAL A 46 12.55 -8.09 2.07
N ALA A 47 12.68 -8.44 0.79
CA ALA A 47 13.86 -8.12 0.04
C ALA A 47 14.10 -6.69 0.43
N GLN A 48 15.22 -6.44 1.09
CA GLN A 48 15.76 -5.12 1.17
C GLN A 48 15.84 -4.73 -0.30
N THR A 49 14.81 -4.07 -0.78
CA THR A 49 14.94 -3.25 -1.94
C THR A 49 15.84 -2.13 -1.46
N ASP A 50 17.11 -2.46 -1.50
CA ASP A 50 18.24 -1.57 -1.33
C ASP A 50 18.29 -0.69 -2.59
N GLU A 51 17.19 -0.02 -2.84
CA GLU A 51 17.08 1.07 -3.79
C GLU A 51 17.38 2.34 -3.01
N GLY A 52 18.65 2.61 -2.85
CA GLY A 52 19.42 3.81 -2.57
C GLY A 52 18.81 5.05 -1.92
N HIS A 53 17.53 5.12 -1.69
CA HIS A 53 16.83 6.19 -0.98
C HIS A 53 16.43 5.70 0.40
N GLN A 54 17.19 6.11 1.39
CA GLN A 54 16.88 5.85 2.78
C GLN A 54 15.65 6.69 3.14
N GLU A 55 14.51 6.02 3.32
CA GLU A 55 13.27 6.61 3.82
C GLU A 55 13.57 7.39 5.10
N TYR A 56 13.38 8.70 5.05
CA TYR A 56 13.84 9.59 6.13
C TYR A 56 13.09 9.35 7.43
N TYR A 57 11.77 9.32 7.38
CA TYR A 57 10.93 9.17 8.57
C TYR A 57 11.03 7.76 9.15
N PHE A 58 11.19 6.74 8.31
CA PHE A 58 11.51 5.38 8.74
C PHE A 58 12.80 5.33 9.58
N GLY A 59 13.83 6.06 9.17
CA GLY A 59 15.11 6.14 9.89
C GLY A 59 15.02 6.80 11.28
N LEU A 60 13.95 7.55 11.55
CA LEU A 60 13.71 8.18 12.86
C LEU A 60 12.97 7.28 13.84
N LEU A 61 12.45 6.13 13.38
CA LEU A 61 11.65 5.20 14.17
C LEU A 61 12.55 4.19 14.91
N ASN A 62 12.10 3.75 16.08
CA ASN A 62 12.73 2.63 16.77
C ASN A 62 12.39 1.28 16.09
N GLU A 63 13.06 0.19 16.48
CA GLU A 63 12.92 -1.13 15.85
C GLU A 63 11.48 -1.66 15.82
N ASN A 64 10.69 -1.45 16.89
CA ASN A 64 9.28 -1.86 16.92
C ASN A 64 8.44 -1.03 15.97
N GLU A 65 8.66 0.28 15.95
CA GLU A 65 7.98 1.21 15.06
C GLU A 65 8.34 0.93 13.59
N GLN A 66 9.61 0.63 13.29
CA GLN A 66 10.04 0.23 11.94
C GLN A 66 9.36 -1.06 11.47
N ARG A 67 9.09 -2.00 12.39
CA ARG A 67 8.29 -3.19 12.09
C ARG A 67 6.86 -2.80 11.73
N GLY A 68 6.20 -1.99 12.57
CA GLY A 68 4.86 -1.49 12.31
C GLY A 68 4.76 -0.70 11.00
N TYR A 69 5.78 0.07 10.68
CA TYR A 69 5.89 0.80 9.41
C TYR A 69 5.82 -0.15 8.21
N ARG A 70 6.63 -1.22 8.21
CA ARG A 70 6.60 -2.22 7.13
C ARG A 70 5.25 -2.94 7.05
N GLU A 71 4.65 -3.28 8.20
CA GLU A 71 3.32 -3.90 8.25
C GLU A 71 2.25 -3.00 7.65
N ILE A 72 2.27 -1.71 7.97
CA ILE A 72 1.34 -0.72 7.43
C ILE A 72 1.55 -0.54 5.93
N LEU A 73 2.78 -0.35 5.49
CA LEU A 73 3.13 -0.15 4.08
C LEU A 73 2.72 -1.35 3.22
N GLU A 74 3.03 -2.57 3.68
CA GLU A 74 2.64 -3.80 3.00
C GLU A 74 1.12 -3.96 2.92
N GLY A 75 0.41 -3.73 4.04
CA GLY A 75 -1.05 -3.81 4.08
C GLY A 75 -1.71 -2.81 3.11
N ILE A 76 -1.20 -1.58 3.04
CA ILE A 76 -1.68 -0.55 2.10
C ILE A 76 -1.40 -0.95 0.65
N ARG A 77 -0.18 -1.38 0.32
CA ARG A 77 0.20 -1.80 -1.03
C ARG A 77 -0.55 -3.04 -1.51
N SER A 78 -0.95 -3.90 -0.56
CA SER A 78 -1.77 -5.09 -0.82
C SER A 78 -3.27 -4.81 -0.83
N PHE A 79 -3.70 -3.55 -0.63
CA PHE A 79 -5.11 -3.13 -0.53
C PHE A 79 -5.92 -3.93 0.50
N GLU A 80 -5.31 -4.27 1.64
CA GLU A 80 -6.02 -4.93 2.73
C GLU A 80 -6.92 -3.94 3.46
N ASP A 81 -8.21 -4.23 3.54
CA ASP A 81 -9.18 -3.36 4.26
C ASP A 81 -8.87 -3.28 5.76
N LYS A 82 -8.36 -4.38 6.31
CA LYS A 82 -7.98 -4.51 7.72
C LYS A 82 -6.87 -5.54 7.90
N PHE A 83 -5.91 -5.21 8.73
CA PHE A 83 -4.80 -6.11 9.09
C PHE A 83 -4.35 -5.88 10.54
N TYR A 84 -3.65 -6.85 11.11
CA TYR A 84 -3.13 -6.75 12.46
C TYR A 84 -1.76 -6.07 12.48
N LEU A 85 -1.53 -5.26 13.51
CA LEU A 85 -0.24 -4.64 13.78
C LEU A 85 0.43 -5.29 14.98
N SER A 86 1.74 -5.31 14.96
CA SER A 86 2.57 -5.61 16.12
C SER A 86 2.60 -4.47 17.15
N LEU A 87 2.22 -3.25 16.72
CA LEU A 87 2.07 -2.07 17.58
C LEU A 87 0.75 -2.11 18.35
N SER A 88 0.73 -1.51 19.54
CA SER A 88 -0.47 -1.48 20.39
C SER A 88 -0.83 -0.09 20.95
N GLY A 89 0.09 0.86 20.91
CA GLY A 89 -0.12 2.23 21.38
C GLY A 89 -0.74 3.12 20.30
N ASP A 90 -1.86 3.82 20.60
CA ASP A 90 -2.53 4.67 19.62
C ASP A 90 -1.61 5.78 19.08
N ASN A 91 -0.89 6.49 19.95
CA ASN A 91 0.06 7.53 19.56
C ASN A 91 1.26 6.96 18.77
N GLU A 92 1.64 5.73 19.03
CA GLU A 92 2.71 5.03 18.32
C GLU A 92 2.26 4.67 16.91
N ILE A 93 1.06 4.13 16.77
CA ILE A 93 0.45 3.77 15.48
C ILE A 93 0.25 5.03 14.62
N ASP A 94 -0.31 6.10 15.19
CA ASP A 94 -0.50 7.38 14.50
C ASP A 94 0.83 7.95 13.99
N ARG A 95 1.85 8.00 14.84
CA ARG A 95 3.20 8.45 14.44
C ARG A 95 3.79 7.63 13.31
N VAL A 96 3.68 6.29 13.40
CA VAL A 96 4.21 5.39 12.39
C VAL A 96 3.43 5.51 11.09
N TYR A 97 2.10 5.64 11.15
CA TYR A 97 1.28 5.84 9.97
C TYR A 97 1.64 7.14 9.24
N HIS A 98 1.78 8.23 9.98
CA HIS A 98 2.22 9.49 9.40
C HIS A 98 3.65 9.43 8.83
N ALA A 99 4.55 8.65 9.41
CA ALA A 99 5.86 8.39 8.84
C ALA A 99 5.75 7.69 7.47
N VAL A 100 4.90 6.65 7.37
CA VAL A 100 4.62 5.97 6.10
C VAL A 100 4.10 6.96 5.05
N LEU A 101 3.10 7.78 5.38
CA LEU A 101 2.51 8.71 4.40
C LEU A 101 3.47 9.81 3.96
N LYS A 102 4.40 10.22 4.82
CA LYS A 102 5.40 11.24 4.49
C LYS A 102 6.55 10.71 3.65
N ASP A 103 6.96 9.46 3.87
CA ASP A 103 7.98 8.81 3.05
C ASP A 103 7.40 8.32 1.70
N HIS A 104 6.07 8.18 1.58
CA HIS A 104 5.39 7.61 0.42
C HIS A 104 4.27 8.50 -0.10
N PRO A 105 4.57 9.66 -0.69
CA PRO A 105 3.55 10.55 -1.26
C PRO A 105 2.74 9.89 -2.38
N GLU A 106 3.29 8.84 -3.02
CA GLU A 106 2.61 8.05 -4.03
C GLU A 106 1.39 7.27 -3.50
N LEU A 107 1.25 7.10 -2.19
CA LEU A 107 0.11 6.42 -1.57
C LEU A 107 -1.16 7.31 -1.49
N PHE A 108 -1.43 8.06 -2.52
CA PHE A 108 -2.53 9.04 -2.60
C PHE A 108 -3.93 8.45 -2.38
N TRP A 109 -4.06 7.13 -2.46
CA TRP A 109 -5.34 6.43 -2.34
C TRP A 109 -5.78 6.08 -0.92
N VAL A 110 -4.98 6.43 0.09
CA VAL A 110 -5.35 6.24 1.50
C VAL A 110 -5.70 7.56 2.17
N HIS A 111 -6.57 7.50 3.18
CA HIS A 111 -6.88 8.65 4.01
C HIS A 111 -5.68 9.02 4.89
N ASN A 112 -5.57 10.29 5.25
CA ASN A 112 -4.62 10.75 6.25
C ASN A 112 -5.05 10.43 7.70
N ARG A 113 -6.16 9.71 7.86
CA ARG A 113 -6.70 9.24 9.16
C ARG A 113 -7.06 7.77 9.04
N GLU A 114 -6.48 6.99 9.90
CA GLU A 114 -6.72 5.57 10.04
C GLU A 114 -7.83 5.27 11.04
N LYS A 115 -8.24 4.00 11.07
CA LYS A 115 -9.08 3.44 12.13
C LYS A 115 -8.36 2.29 12.80
N VAL A 116 -8.26 2.38 14.12
CA VAL A 116 -7.64 1.35 14.96
C VAL A 116 -8.71 0.67 15.79
N TYR A 117 -8.77 -0.66 15.71
CA TYR A 117 -9.68 -1.47 16.50
C TYR A 117 -8.86 -2.33 17.46
N LYS A 118 -9.13 -2.24 18.75
CA LYS A 118 -8.50 -3.09 19.77
C LYS A 118 -9.41 -4.27 20.10
N THR A 119 -8.84 -5.46 20.14
CA THR A 119 -9.53 -6.66 20.55
C THR A 119 -8.64 -7.50 21.44
N THR A 120 -9.24 -8.14 22.44
CA THR A 120 -8.54 -9.07 23.34
C THR A 120 -8.97 -10.49 22.99
N TYR A 121 -8.01 -11.35 22.66
CA TYR A 121 -8.24 -12.76 22.40
C TYR A 121 -7.27 -13.62 23.22
N SER A 122 -7.80 -14.60 23.95
CA SER A 122 -6.99 -15.52 24.80
C SER A 122 -6.07 -14.79 25.79
N GLY A 123 -6.50 -13.63 26.30
CA GLY A 123 -5.72 -12.80 27.25
C GLY A 123 -4.61 -11.98 26.62
N ARG A 124 -4.57 -11.85 25.30
CA ARG A 124 -3.65 -10.99 24.56
C ARG A 124 -4.43 -9.90 23.81
N ASP A 125 -3.88 -8.70 23.82
CA ASP A 125 -4.44 -7.58 23.07
C ASP A 125 -3.85 -7.55 21.66
N TYR A 126 -4.75 -7.31 20.68
CA TYR A 126 -4.42 -7.19 19.28
C TYR A 126 -4.92 -5.86 18.75
N CYS A 127 -4.11 -5.17 17.99
CA CYS A 127 -4.49 -3.99 17.24
C CYS A 127 -4.78 -4.37 15.79
N GLN A 128 -5.99 -4.05 15.33
CA GLN A 128 -6.39 -4.18 13.94
C GLN A 128 -6.45 -2.78 13.33
N PHE A 129 -5.67 -2.57 12.29
CA PHE A 129 -5.54 -1.32 11.56
C PHE A 129 -6.38 -1.34 10.29
N SER A 130 -6.99 -0.21 9.94
CA SER A 130 -7.73 0.00 8.71
C SER A 130 -7.35 1.35 8.11
N PRO A 131 -6.59 1.38 6.99
CA PRO A 131 -6.13 2.63 6.40
C PRO A 131 -7.27 3.47 5.83
N GLY A 132 -8.35 2.83 5.36
CA GLY A 132 -9.39 3.48 4.56
C GLY A 132 -8.86 3.89 3.17
N TYR A 133 -9.66 3.61 2.14
CA TYR A 133 -9.29 3.90 0.76
C TYR A 133 -10.25 4.90 0.13
N THR A 134 -9.71 5.87 -0.61
CA THR A 134 -10.44 7.03 -1.13
C THR A 134 -10.96 6.78 -2.54
N TYR A 135 -10.22 6.04 -3.38
CA TYR A 135 -10.48 5.92 -4.80
C TYR A 135 -10.81 4.50 -5.22
N THR A 136 -11.67 4.38 -6.24
CA THR A 136 -11.88 3.11 -6.97
C THR A 136 -10.61 2.72 -7.72
N GLU A 137 -10.50 1.45 -8.13
CA GLU A 137 -9.38 0.99 -8.93
C GLU A 137 -9.21 1.77 -10.23
N ALA A 138 -10.31 2.06 -10.94
CA ALA A 138 -10.28 2.85 -12.17
C ALA A 138 -9.71 4.26 -11.92
N GLN A 139 -10.18 4.94 -10.87
CA GLN A 139 -9.65 6.26 -10.52
C GLN A 139 -8.16 6.21 -10.15
N ARG A 140 -7.73 5.19 -9.41
CA ARG A 140 -6.30 5.03 -9.09
C ARG A 140 -5.44 4.87 -10.35
N GLN A 141 -5.92 4.12 -11.34
CA GLN A 141 -5.23 3.97 -12.63
C GLN A 141 -5.15 5.31 -13.38
N GLU A 142 -6.24 6.08 -13.43
CA GLU A 142 -6.26 7.40 -14.05
C GLU A 142 -5.29 8.37 -13.38
N ILE A 143 -5.28 8.41 -12.03
CA ILE A 143 -4.39 9.27 -11.25
C ILE A 143 -2.93 8.85 -11.45
N THR A 144 -2.63 7.54 -11.38
CA THR A 144 -1.28 7.03 -11.62
C THR A 144 -0.79 7.40 -13.03
N GLN A 145 -1.66 7.31 -14.03
CA GLN A 145 -1.31 7.73 -15.39
C GLN A 145 -1.06 9.24 -15.48
N ALA A 146 -1.84 10.06 -14.77
CA ALA A 146 -1.64 11.51 -14.73
C ALA A 146 -0.30 11.87 -14.06
N MET A 147 0.07 11.15 -12.98
CA MET A 147 1.37 11.27 -12.30
C MET A 147 2.53 10.90 -13.23
N GLU A 148 2.40 9.77 -13.95
CA GLU A 148 3.42 9.34 -14.90
C GLU A 148 3.58 10.35 -16.07
N ASN A 149 2.49 10.85 -16.61
CA ASN A 149 2.53 11.88 -17.64
C ASN A 149 3.26 13.14 -17.15
N ALA A 150 2.95 13.59 -15.92
CA ALA A 150 3.62 14.73 -15.30
C ALA A 150 5.14 14.51 -15.18
N TYR A 151 5.54 13.32 -14.75
CA TYR A 151 6.95 12.96 -14.67
C TYR A 151 7.65 12.98 -16.04
N GLN A 152 7.02 12.45 -17.08
CA GLN A 152 7.57 12.45 -18.44
C GLN A 152 7.67 13.88 -19.00
N GLU A 153 6.69 14.73 -18.72
CA GLU A 153 6.74 16.15 -19.08
C GLU A 153 7.89 16.88 -18.39
N VAL A 154 8.12 16.63 -17.10
CA VAL A 154 9.27 17.18 -16.36
C VAL A 154 10.59 16.68 -16.96
N LEU A 155 10.72 15.38 -17.21
CA LEU A 155 11.92 14.81 -17.85
C LEU A 155 12.25 15.47 -19.18
N SER A 156 11.23 15.75 -19.98
CA SER A 156 11.41 16.40 -21.31
C SER A 156 11.95 17.82 -21.22
N GLN A 157 11.81 18.47 -20.07
CA GLN A 157 12.26 19.85 -19.82
C GLN A 157 13.64 19.91 -19.16
N ILE A 158 14.16 18.79 -18.66
CA ILE A 158 15.48 18.71 -18.01
C ILE A 158 16.55 18.50 -19.08
N PRO A 159 17.53 19.40 -19.21
CA PRO A 159 18.64 19.23 -20.15
C PRO A 159 19.53 18.03 -19.79
N ASP A 160 20.12 17.39 -20.80
CA ASP A 160 21.11 16.33 -20.58
C ASP A 160 22.25 16.83 -19.70
N GLY A 161 22.56 16.05 -18.64
CA GLY A 161 23.64 16.39 -17.71
C GLY A 161 23.31 17.53 -16.74
N ALA A 162 22.03 17.92 -16.61
CA ALA A 162 21.59 18.94 -15.65
C ALA A 162 22.01 18.58 -14.21
N ASP A 163 22.46 19.60 -13.47
CA ASP A 163 22.72 19.49 -12.04
C ASP A 163 21.42 19.41 -11.21
N ASP A 164 21.56 19.07 -9.94
CA ASP A 164 20.39 18.90 -9.06
C ASP A 164 19.60 20.20 -8.88
N TYR A 165 20.29 21.37 -8.88
CA TYR A 165 19.61 22.66 -8.78
C TYR A 165 18.69 22.89 -9.99
N THR A 166 19.17 22.60 -11.19
CA THR A 166 18.39 22.73 -12.43
C THR A 166 17.19 21.79 -12.41
N LYS A 167 17.37 20.54 -11.96
CA LYS A 167 16.28 19.57 -11.81
C LYS A 167 15.22 20.06 -10.82
N VAL A 168 15.65 20.51 -9.63
CA VAL A 168 14.76 21.04 -8.58
C VAL A 168 13.96 22.24 -9.11
N MET A 169 14.62 23.18 -9.78
CA MET A 169 13.93 24.34 -10.34
C MET A 169 12.95 23.98 -11.44
N THR A 170 13.27 22.98 -12.28
CA THR A 170 12.35 22.47 -13.30
C THR A 170 11.11 21.85 -12.67
N VAL A 171 11.27 20.99 -11.66
CA VAL A 171 10.15 20.38 -10.92
C VAL A 171 9.29 21.44 -10.27
N TYR A 172 9.91 22.38 -9.55
CA TYR A 172 9.21 23.46 -8.84
C TYR A 172 8.37 24.31 -9.80
N THR A 173 8.98 24.75 -10.91
CA THR A 173 8.30 25.54 -11.94
C THR A 173 7.16 24.74 -12.58
N TYR A 174 7.40 23.48 -12.91
CA TYR A 174 6.37 22.61 -13.47
C TYR A 174 5.14 22.51 -12.57
N VAL A 175 5.33 22.25 -11.28
CA VAL A 175 4.20 22.09 -10.33
C VAL A 175 3.43 23.41 -10.20
N ILE A 176 4.11 24.56 -10.12
CA ILE A 176 3.45 25.86 -10.02
C ILE A 176 2.66 26.19 -11.30
N ASP A 177 3.23 25.94 -12.46
CA ASP A 177 2.62 26.31 -13.74
C ASP A 177 1.44 25.38 -14.11
N ASN A 178 1.39 24.16 -13.55
CA ASN A 178 0.40 23.15 -13.89
C ASN A 178 -0.63 22.86 -12.79
N THR A 179 -0.59 23.58 -11.66
CA THR A 179 -1.51 23.37 -10.54
C THR A 179 -2.06 24.70 -10.05
N GLU A 180 -3.37 24.83 -9.97
CA GLU A 180 -4.03 26.00 -9.39
C GLU A 180 -4.11 25.88 -7.86
N TYR A 181 -3.77 26.97 -7.15
CA TYR A 181 -3.88 26.98 -5.70
C TYR A 181 -5.32 27.29 -5.27
N VAL A 182 -6.10 26.23 -5.03
CA VAL A 182 -7.54 26.35 -4.73
C VAL A 182 -7.97 25.22 -3.76
N ILE A 183 -8.92 25.54 -2.89
CA ILE A 183 -9.51 24.55 -1.98
C ILE A 183 -10.47 23.66 -2.75
N SER A 184 -10.27 22.36 -2.69
CA SER A 184 -11.11 21.34 -3.32
C SER A 184 -11.09 20.04 -2.50
N ASP A 185 -11.86 19.02 -2.90
CA ASP A 185 -11.98 17.77 -2.13
C ASP A 185 -10.68 17.00 -1.96
N ASP A 186 -9.77 17.10 -2.95
CA ASP A 186 -8.48 16.37 -2.94
C ASP A 186 -7.27 17.31 -2.84
N ASP A 187 -7.47 18.54 -2.40
CA ASP A 187 -6.49 19.62 -2.42
C ASP A 187 -5.22 19.35 -1.59
N GLN A 188 -5.30 18.49 -0.57
CA GLN A 188 -4.17 18.09 0.27
C GLN A 188 -3.38 16.89 -0.30
N SER A 189 -3.84 16.32 -1.41
CA SER A 189 -3.25 15.13 -2.03
C SER A 189 -2.53 15.45 -3.32
N ILE A 190 -1.52 14.64 -3.65
CA ILE A 190 -0.87 14.70 -4.98
C ILE A 190 -1.86 14.34 -6.11
N ALA A 191 -2.93 13.59 -5.81
CA ALA A 191 -4.02 13.36 -6.76
C ALA A 191 -4.69 14.68 -7.18
N GLY A 192 -4.89 15.61 -6.26
CA GLY A 192 -5.37 16.96 -6.58
C GLY A 192 -4.42 17.67 -7.54
N ALA A 193 -3.12 17.69 -7.23
CA ALA A 193 -2.12 18.37 -8.04
C ALA A 193 -1.98 17.78 -9.46
N PHE A 194 -1.89 16.46 -9.58
CA PHE A 194 -1.61 15.83 -10.88
C PHE A 194 -2.85 15.54 -11.72
N TRP A 195 -3.96 15.12 -11.10
CA TRP A 195 -5.17 14.69 -11.81
C TRP A 195 -6.16 15.84 -12.01
N LYS A 196 -6.47 16.56 -10.91
CA LYS A 196 -7.43 17.68 -10.95
C LYS A 196 -6.78 19.02 -11.29
N LYS A 197 -5.46 19.12 -11.24
CA LYS A 197 -4.68 20.34 -11.39
C LYS A 197 -5.05 21.41 -10.34
N GLN A 198 -5.47 20.99 -9.17
CA GLN A 198 -5.92 21.82 -8.07
C GLN A 198 -5.36 21.27 -6.75
N ALA A 199 -4.65 22.10 -6.00
CA ALA A 199 -4.11 21.70 -4.71
C ALA A 199 -3.89 22.92 -3.80
N VAL A 200 -3.66 22.65 -2.52
CA VAL A 200 -3.13 23.61 -1.54
C VAL A 200 -1.77 23.12 -1.02
N CYS A 201 -1.28 23.67 0.07
CA CYS A 201 0.10 23.49 0.56
C CYS A 201 0.60 22.02 0.55
N ALA A 202 -0.16 21.07 1.12
CA ALA A 202 0.29 19.68 1.21
C ALA A 202 0.30 18.98 -0.17
N GLY A 203 -0.69 19.25 -1.03
CA GLY A 203 -0.71 18.71 -2.39
C GLY A 203 0.45 19.20 -3.25
N TYR A 204 0.80 20.50 -3.14
CA TYR A 204 1.99 21.08 -3.81
C TYR A 204 3.28 20.44 -3.29
N ALA A 205 3.46 20.38 -1.96
CA ALA A 205 4.66 19.82 -1.36
C ALA A 205 4.85 18.34 -1.72
N GLY A 206 3.78 17.54 -1.63
CA GLY A 206 3.81 16.13 -2.01
C GLY A 206 4.08 15.91 -3.51
N ALA A 207 3.53 16.77 -4.39
CA ALA A 207 3.79 16.69 -5.83
C ALA A 207 5.26 16.98 -6.16
N VAL A 208 5.85 17.99 -5.52
CA VAL A 208 7.28 18.30 -5.67
C VAL A 208 8.14 17.15 -5.13
N GLN A 209 7.83 16.64 -3.93
CA GLN A 209 8.54 15.51 -3.35
C GLN A 209 8.50 14.30 -4.28
N TYR A 210 7.33 13.89 -4.74
CA TYR A 210 7.15 12.73 -5.64
C TYR A 210 8.01 12.85 -6.91
N LEU A 211 8.01 14.03 -7.55
CA LEU A 211 8.79 14.23 -8.78
C LEU A 211 10.30 14.26 -8.51
N LEU A 212 10.74 14.84 -7.39
CA LEU A 212 12.16 14.88 -7.02
C LEU A 212 12.69 13.48 -6.68
N GLU A 213 11.94 12.69 -5.93
CA GLU A 213 12.30 11.30 -5.62
C GLU A 213 12.43 10.45 -6.90
N ARG A 214 11.55 10.65 -7.89
CA ARG A 214 11.66 10.01 -9.19
C ARG A 214 12.89 10.44 -10.02
N LEU A 215 13.50 11.57 -9.68
CA LEU A 215 14.74 12.09 -10.26
C LEU A 215 15.99 11.76 -9.42
N ASP A 216 15.86 10.88 -8.44
CA ASP A 216 16.91 10.51 -7.48
C ASP A 216 17.40 11.69 -6.62
N ILE A 217 16.52 12.66 -6.34
CA ILE A 217 16.81 13.80 -5.45
C ILE A 217 16.02 13.61 -4.15
N PRO A 218 16.69 13.27 -3.02
CA PRO A 218 16.03 13.12 -1.73
C PRO A 218 15.32 14.39 -1.30
N SER A 219 14.05 14.30 -0.98
CA SER A 219 13.24 15.42 -0.53
C SER A 219 12.29 15.01 0.60
N ARG A 220 11.83 16.00 1.37
CA ARG A 220 10.91 15.80 2.49
C ARG A 220 10.19 17.09 2.87
N PHE A 221 9.00 16.95 3.46
CA PHE A 221 8.25 18.08 4.02
C PHE A 221 7.61 17.75 5.39
#